data_3ff4e520a7b8397b7241f5a72c6215d9
#
_entry.id   3ff4e520a7b8397b7241f5a72c6215d9
#
_cell.length_a   1.000
_cell.length_b   1.000
_cell.length_c   1.000
_cell.angle_alpha   90.00
_cell.angle_beta   90.00
_cell.angle_gamma   90.00
#
_symmetry.space_group_name_H-M   'P 1'
#
loop_
_entity.id
_entity.type
_entity.pdbx_description
1 polymer ?
#
loop_
_entity_poly.entity_id
_entity_poly.type
_entity_poly.pdbx_seq_one_letter_code
_entity_poly.pdbx_strand_id
1 'polypeptide(L)'
;MRMKRHKIRKKRNPGWYFLLPEFLGVSVFGLIPFADVVRRSFFQTVDGSFVGISNYVQVIKNDAFDLAAKNTLRFVVTCIPCLLLLSLILAMLLQQVLILAEKKKKHRDVTMEQFYRGSAAALKSMYLLPMAIPAASVVVLWKILFDSHGFVNSAIHALSGMNGIGKILSVLLVREVDWMNTDAAFGILVFSYVWKYLGYDIVLWMAGLSAIPQGIYEAAEMDGAGKWKTCFYITLPNLRPVAFTVVILSVLNSFKAFREVYMVAGSYPQENIYLLQHVFSNWFQTLSVDKMAAASVMLAFVIAVFVLLLERSWEREE
;
A
#
# COMPACT_ATOMS: atom_id res chain seq x y z
N MET A 1 62.70 -21.92 -21.57
CA MET A 1 62.05 -20.70 -21.07
C MET A 1 60.81 -21.11 -20.32
N ARG A 2 60.85 -21.22 -18.98
CA ARG A 2 59.74 -21.69 -18.13
C ARG A 2 58.87 -20.50 -17.72
N MET A 3 57.65 -20.40 -18.26
CA MET A 3 56.66 -19.39 -17.83
C MET A 3 56.21 -19.70 -16.40
N LYS A 4 56.49 -18.79 -15.46
CA LYS A 4 55.97 -18.80 -14.10
C LYS A 4 54.46 -18.47 -14.15
N ARG A 5 53.60 -19.44 -13.85
CA ARG A 5 52.17 -19.23 -13.60
C ARG A 5 52.00 -18.39 -12.33
N HIS A 6 51.62 -17.12 -12.49
CA HIS A 6 51.17 -16.26 -11.38
C HIS A 6 49.88 -16.85 -10.81
N LYS A 7 49.92 -17.41 -9.60
CA LYS A 7 48.76 -17.74 -8.80
C LYS A 7 48.06 -16.42 -8.46
N ILE A 8 46.91 -16.14 -9.11
CA ILE A 8 46.01 -15.05 -8.73
C ILE A 8 45.50 -15.40 -7.33
N ARG A 9 46.02 -14.70 -6.33
CA ARG A 9 45.49 -14.74 -4.95
C ARG A 9 44.06 -14.17 -4.99
N LYS A 10 43.04 -15.05 -4.81
CA LYS A 10 41.66 -14.62 -4.59
C LYS A 10 41.64 -13.62 -3.43
N LYS A 11 41.56 -12.32 -3.69
CA LYS A 11 41.35 -11.30 -2.67
C LYS A 11 40.05 -11.66 -1.96
N ARG A 12 40.10 -11.98 -0.68
CA ARG A 12 38.94 -12.08 0.18
C ARG A 12 38.25 -10.72 0.10
N ASN A 13 37.05 -10.68 -0.48
CA ASN A 13 36.26 -9.42 -0.55
C ASN A 13 35.90 -8.99 0.88
N PRO A 14 36.46 -7.89 1.41
CA PRO A 14 36.14 -7.42 2.76
C PRO A 14 34.70 -6.89 2.89
N GLY A 15 33.93 -6.84 1.79
CA GLY A 15 32.58 -6.34 1.75
C GLY A 15 31.58 -7.05 2.68
N TRP A 16 31.82 -8.32 2.99
CA TRP A 16 30.99 -9.09 3.93
C TRP A 16 30.95 -8.49 5.34
N TYR A 17 32.03 -7.82 5.79
CA TYR A 17 32.08 -7.21 7.12
C TYR A 17 31.10 -6.02 7.23
N PHE A 18 30.79 -5.33 6.14
CA PHE A 18 29.83 -4.24 6.14
C PHE A 18 28.37 -4.73 6.18
N LEU A 19 28.11 -5.97 5.74
CA LEU A 19 26.78 -6.59 5.81
C LEU A 19 26.50 -7.25 7.17
N LEU A 20 27.55 -7.53 7.98
CA LEU A 20 27.42 -8.22 9.26
C LEU A 20 26.45 -7.56 10.24
N PRO A 21 26.49 -6.22 10.49
CA PRO A 21 25.58 -5.58 11.44
C PRO A 21 24.12 -5.71 11.00
N GLU A 22 23.83 -5.54 9.69
CA GLU A 22 22.49 -5.69 9.13
C GLU A 22 22.01 -7.14 9.24
N PHE A 23 22.85 -8.10 8.82
CA PHE A 23 22.54 -9.53 8.90
C PHE A 23 22.27 -9.98 10.35
N LEU A 24 23.08 -9.53 11.31
CA LEU A 24 22.86 -9.80 12.74
C LEU A 24 21.54 -9.18 13.22
N GLY A 25 21.24 -7.94 12.85
CA GLY A 25 19.98 -7.28 13.18
C GLY A 25 18.77 -8.04 12.66
N VAL A 26 18.76 -8.37 11.37
CA VAL A 26 17.69 -9.16 10.74
C VAL A 26 17.58 -10.56 11.35
N SER A 27 18.72 -11.21 11.66
CA SER A 27 18.69 -12.54 12.27
C SER A 27 18.10 -12.52 13.68
N VAL A 28 18.55 -11.60 14.54
CA VAL A 28 18.12 -11.53 15.94
C VAL A 28 16.70 -11.03 16.09
N PHE A 29 16.32 -10.00 15.34
CA PHE A 29 15.01 -9.34 15.50
C PHE A 29 13.95 -9.80 14.50
N GLY A 30 14.33 -10.55 13.46
CA GLY A 30 13.43 -11.06 12.44
C GLY A 30 13.40 -12.59 12.39
N LEU A 31 14.51 -13.23 12.01
CA LEU A 31 14.55 -14.68 11.74
C LEU A 31 14.34 -15.53 13.01
N ILE A 32 14.99 -15.19 14.12
CA ILE A 32 14.83 -15.95 15.37
C ILE A 32 13.41 -15.87 15.92
N PRO A 33 12.77 -14.66 16.06
CA PRO A 33 11.37 -14.59 16.46
C PRO A 33 10.43 -15.30 15.50
N PHE A 34 10.66 -15.20 14.19
CA PHE A 34 9.83 -15.91 13.21
C PHE A 34 9.98 -17.43 13.33
N ALA A 35 11.17 -17.95 13.56
CA ALA A 35 11.40 -19.38 13.80
C ALA A 35 10.67 -19.86 15.07
N ASP A 36 10.60 -19.03 16.14
CA ASP A 36 9.81 -19.36 17.32
C ASP A 36 8.30 -19.35 17.02
N VAL A 37 7.81 -18.42 16.20
CA VAL A 37 6.40 -18.45 15.72
C VAL A 37 6.12 -19.72 14.94
N VAL A 38 7.00 -20.12 14.01
CA VAL A 38 6.88 -21.38 13.27
C VAL A 38 6.86 -22.58 14.24
N ARG A 39 7.73 -22.61 15.23
CA ARG A 39 7.72 -23.65 16.25
C ARG A 39 6.38 -23.67 17.00
N ARG A 40 5.92 -22.55 17.53
CA ARG A 40 4.66 -22.43 18.28
C ARG A 40 3.44 -22.85 17.46
N SER A 41 3.46 -22.71 16.15
CA SER A 41 2.34 -23.13 15.31
C SER A 41 2.07 -24.63 15.31
N PHE A 42 3.04 -25.45 15.75
CA PHE A 42 2.94 -26.90 15.87
C PHE A 42 2.71 -27.40 17.31
N PHE A 43 2.69 -26.49 18.29
CA PHE A 43 2.52 -26.83 19.70
C PHE A 43 1.27 -26.17 20.25
N GLN A 44 0.65 -26.79 21.23
CA GLN A 44 -0.48 -26.21 21.97
C GLN A 44 0.05 -25.25 23.05
N THR A 45 -0.61 -24.11 23.23
CA THR A 45 -0.17 -23.08 24.20
C THR A 45 -0.34 -23.50 25.63
N VAL A 46 -1.39 -24.31 25.96
CA VAL A 46 -1.80 -24.63 27.33
C VAL A 46 -0.84 -25.61 28.00
N ASP A 47 -0.53 -26.71 27.34
CA ASP A 47 0.26 -27.82 27.89
C ASP A 47 1.62 -28.02 27.20
N GLY A 48 1.91 -27.23 26.17
CA GLY A 48 3.15 -27.34 25.40
C GLY A 48 3.28 -28.64 24.59
N SER A 49 2.22 -29.39 24.41
CA SER A 49 2.23 -30.63 23.63
C SER A 49 2.38 -30.37 22.13
N PHE A 50 3.08 -31.28 21.44
CA PHE A 50 3.18 -31.23 19.98
C PHE A 50 1.87 -31.75 19.35
N VAL A 51 1.18 -30.89 18.61
CA VAL A 51 -0.12 -31.18 17.98
C VAL A 51 -0.08 -31.25 16.45
N GLY A 52 1.13 -31.19 15.87
CA GLY A 52 1.32 -31.21 14.41
C GLY A 52 0.55 -30.10 13.71
N ILE A 53 -0.27 -30.44 12.72
CA ILE A 53 -1.03 -29.48 11.92
C ILE A 53 -2.41 -29.10 12.51
N SER A 54 -2.73 -29.57 13.72
CA SER A 54 -4.04 -29.36 14.33
C SER A 54 -4.41 -27.87 14.46
N ASN A 55 -3.45 -27.01 14.85
CA ASN A 55 -3.67 -25.57 14.94
C ASN A 55 -4.05 -24.96 13.58
N TYR A 56 -3.43 -25.39 12.50
CA TYR A 56 -3.77 -24.93 11.14
C TYR A 56 -5.19 -25.33 10.74
N VAL A 57 -5.59 -26.57 11.06
CA VAL A 57 -6.96 -27.05 10.80
C VAL A 57 -7.98 -26.26 11.60
N GLN A 58 -7.70 -25.95 12.88
CA GLN A 58 -8.55 -25.12 13.71
C GLN A 58 -8.69 -23.70 13.17
N VAL A 59 -7.60 -23.10 12.66
CA VAL A 59 -7.62 -21.78 12.04
C VAL A 59 -8.48 -21.77 10.78
N ILE A 60 -8.31 -22.74 9.88
CA ILE A 60 -9.08 -22.83 8.62
C ILE A 60 -10.58 -23.06 8.89
N LYS A 61 -10.92 -23.80 9.95
CA LYS A 61 -12.33 -24.08 10.33
C LYS A 61 -12.95 -22.96 11.17
N ASN A 62 -12.22 -21.90 11.47
CA ASN A 62 -12.71 -20.81 12.29
C ASN A 62 -13.46 -19.79 11.42
N ASP A 63 -14.77 -19.62 11.66
CA ASP A 63 -15.63 -18.72 10.88
C ASP A 63 -15.16 -17.26 10.92
N ALA A 64 -14.66 -16.79 12.07
CA ALA A 64 -14.14 -15.43 12.20
C ALA A 64 -12.85 -15.22 11.37
N PHE A 65 -12.01 -16.26 11.26
CA PHE A 65 -10.84 -16.22 10.40
C PHE A 65 -11.22 -16.22 8.92
N ASP A 66 -12.15 -17.06 8.51
CA ASP A 66 -12.66 -17.12 7.12
C ASP A 66 -13.26 -15.77 6.69
N LEU A 67 -14.14 -15.21 7.53
CA LEU A 67 -14.72 -13.87 7.30
C LEU A 67 -13.64 -12.81 7.16
N ALA A 68 -12.71 -12.75 8.10
CA ALA A 68 -11.64 -11.76 8.12
C ALA A 68 -10.66 -11.91 6.94
N ALA A 69 -10.37 -13.14 6.53
CA ALA A 69 -9.53 -13.43 5.37
C ALA A 69 -10.20 -12.95 4.07
N LYS A 70 -11.49 -13.23 3.88
CA LYS A 70 -12.28 -12.76 2.75
C LYS A 70 -12.35 -11.23 2.69
N ASN A 71 -12.61 -10.59 3.81
CA ASN A 71 -12.65 -9.13 3.90
C ASN A 71 -11.29 -8.50 3.62
N THR A 72 -10.20 -9.06 4.16
CA THR A 72 -8.85 -8.57 3.90
C THR A 72 -8.49 -8.72 2.43
N LEU A 73 -8.81 -9.87 1.81
CA LEU A 73 -8.60 -10.08 0.38
C LEU A 73 -9.42 -9.09 -0.46
N ARG A 74 -10.72 -8.93 -0.15
CA ARG A 74 -11.59 -7.94 -0.81
C ARG A 74 -11.03 -6.54 -0.69
N PHE A 75 -10.55 -6.16 0.50
CA PHE A 75 -9.93 -4.86 0.75
C PHE A 75 -8.68 -4.67 -0.11
N VAL A 76 -7.74 -5.62 -0.09
CA VAL A 76 -6.51 -5.57 -0.89
C VAL A 76 -6.80 -5.46 -2.39
N VAL A 77 -7.69 -6.33 -2.92
CA VAL A 77 -8.05 -6.36 -4.34
C VAL A 77 -8.78 -5.09 -4.78
N THR A 78 -9.49 -4.41 -3.88
CA THR A 78 -10.18 -3.16 -4.20
C THR A 78 -9.27 -1.95 -4.06
N CYS A 79 -8.55 -1.83 -2.94
CA CYS A 79 -7.79 -0.60 -2.66
C CYS A 79 -6.47 -0.52 -3.43
N ILE A 80 -5.76 -1.65 -3.65
CA ILE A 80 -4.45 -1.59 -4.33
C ILE A 80 -4.57 -1.15 -5.78
N PRO A 81 -5.41 -1.75 -6.65
CA PRO A 81 -5.56 -1.26 -8.03
C PRO A 81 -6.03 0.20 -8.10
N CYS A 82 -6.96 0.60 -7.22
CA CYS A 82 -7.43 1.98 -7.14
C CYS A 82 -6.28 2.95 -6.78
N LEU A 83 -5.49 2.61 -5.76
CA LEU A 83 -4.33 3.39 -5.33
C LEU A 83 -3.27 3.49 -6.43
N LEU A 84 -2.91 2.36 -7.05
CA LEU A 84 -1.90 2.31 -8.12
C LEU A 84 -2.30 3.15 -9.33
N LEU A 85 -3.53 3.01 -9.81
CA LEU A 85 -4.02 3.76 -10.95
C LEU A 85 -4.09 5.26 -10.66
N LEU A 86 -4.67 5.63 -9.53
CA LEU A 86 -4.82 7.04 -9.16
C LEU A 86 -3.46 7.71 -8.92
N SER A 87 -2.56 7.05 -8.20
CA SER A 87 -1.22 7.58 -7.92
C SER A 87 -0.37 7.70 -9.19
N LEU A 88 -0.45 6.74 -10.11
CA LEU A 88 0.25 6.80 -11.39
C LEU A 88 -0.26 7.96 -12.26
N ILE A 89 -1.58 8.12 -12.38
CA ILE A 89 -2.17 9.23 -13.14
C ILE A 89 -1.70 10.57 -12.57
N LEU A 90 -1.78 10.75 -11.26
CA LEU A 90 -1.34 11.98 -10.60
C LEU A 90 0.17 12.22 -10.71
N ALA A 91 0.99 11.17 -10.63
CA ALA A 91 2.42 11.26 -10.85
C ALA A 91 2.77 11.70 -12.27
N MET A 92 2.08 11.14 -13.28
CA MET A 92 2.26 11.55 -14.68
C MET A 92 1.83 13.00 -14.93
N LEU A 93 0.73 13.45 -14.32
CA LEU A 93 0.29 14.85 -14.40
C LEU A 93 1.32 15.80 -13.74
N LEU A 94 1.83 15.42 -12.56
CA LEU A 94 2.82 16.21 -11.86
C LEU A 94 4.15 16.27 -12.63
N GLN A 95 4.56 15.17 -13.26
CA GLN A 95 5.74 15.12 -14.12
C GLN A 95 5.60 16.07 -15.33
N GLN A 96 4.41 16.15 -15.94
CA GLN A 96 4.16 17.10 -17.03
C GLN A 96 4.33 18.56 -16.58
N VAL A 97 3.87 18.91 -15.38
CA VAL A 97 4.06 20.25 -14.79
C VAL A 97 5.55 20.57 -14.64
N LEU A 98 6.37 19.61 -14.18
CA LEU A 98 7.81 19.78 -14.05
C LEU A 98 8.51 19.95 -15.41
N ILE A 99 8.12 19.17 -16.42
CA ILE A 99 8.66 19.31 -17.79
C ILE A 99 8.34 20.70 -18.36
N LEU A 100 7.13 21.21 -18.12
CA LEU A 100 6.76 22.56 -18.52
C LEU A 100 7.62 23.64 -17.82
N ALA A 101 7.94 23.43 -16.55
CA ALA A 101 8.85 24.31 -15.81
C ALA A 101 10.25 24.35 -16.46
N GLU A 102 10.79 23.20 -16.84
CA GLU A 102 12.09 23.11 -17.50
C GLU A 102 12.11 23.76 -18.89
N LYS A 103 11.06 23.55 -19.69
CA LYS A 103 10.91 24.23 -20.99
C LYS A 103 10.88 25.75 -20.85
N LYS A 104 10.19 26.30 -19.84
CA LYS A 104 10.13 27.74 -19.56
C LYS A 104 11.46 28.29 -19.09
N LYS A 105 12.23 27.55 -18.30
CA LYS A 105 13.62 27.91 -17.94
C LYS A 105 14.48 28.07 -19.18
N LYS A 106 14.42 27.19 -20.15
CA LYS A 106 15.16 27.22 -21.40
C LYS A 106 14.84 28.49 -22.21
N HIS A 107 13.62 29.02 -22.12
CA HIS A 107 13.17 30.24 -22.77
C HIS A 107 13.41 31.52 -21.93
N ARG A 108 14.19 31.47 -20.82
CA ARG A 108 14.47 32.58 -19.88
C ARG A 108 13.23 33.21 -19.23
N ASP A 109 12.13 32.53 -19.15
CA ASP A 109 10.92 32.96 -18.47
C ASP A 109 10.99 32.55 -16.99
N VAL A 110 11.77 33.29 -16.21
CA VAL A 110 12.08 32.94 -14.80
C VAL A 110 10.84 32.95 -13.93
N THR A 111 9.88 33.85 -14.17
CA THR A 111 8.64 33.94 -13.37
C THR A 111 7.77 32.71 -13.53
N MET A 112 7.60 32.25 -14.76
CA MET A 112 6.81 31.05 -15.05
C MET A 112 7.52 29.76 -14.59
N GLU A 113 8.85 29.69 -14.71
CA GLU A 113 9.61 28.56 -14.14
C GLU A 113 9.38 28.45 -12.62
N GLN A 114 9.52 29.54 -11.89
CA GLN A 114 9.33 29.56 -10.44
C GLN A 114 7.90 29.19 -10.06
N PHE A 115 6.90 29.67 -10.80
CA PHE A 115 5.50 29.30 -10.59
C PHE A 115 5.25 27.79 -10.74
N TYR A 116 5.72 27.18 -11.83
CA TYR A 116 5.52 25.74 -12.07
C TYR A 116 6.30 24.88 -11.07
N ARG A 117 7.52 25.25 -10.72
CA ARG A 117 8.32 24.55 -9.69
C ARG A 117 7.70 24.69 -8.32
N GLY A 118 7.26 25.88 -7.95
CA GLY A 118 6.59 26.14 -6.68
C GLY A 118 5.28 25.37 -6.56
N SER A 119 4.46 25.36 -7.61
CA SER A 119 3.20 24.59 -7.62
C SER A 119 3.44 23.09 -7.53
N ALA A 120 4.43 22.54 -8.23
CA ALA A 120 4.77 21.12 -8.15
C ALA A 120 5.29 20.73 -6.75
N ALA A 121 6.12 21.56 -6.12
CA ALA A 121 6.60 21.34 -4.76
C ALA A 121 5.46 21.40 -3.73
N ALA A 122 4.56 22.38 -3.86
CA ALA A 122 3.38 22.51 -3.00
C ALA A 122 2.45 21.30 -3.13
N LEU A 123 2.14 20.87 -4.36
CA LEU A 123 1.32 19.69 -4.62
C LEU A 123 1.97 18.42 -4.02
N LYS A 124 3.27 18.22 -4.19
CA LYS A 124 3.99 17.10 -3.61
C LYS A 124 3.90 17.09 -2.09
N SER A 125 4.11 18.24 -1.45
CA SER A 125 3.97 18.35 0.01
C SER A 125 2.54 18.11 0.48
N MET A 126 1.54 18.61 -0.25
CA MET A 126 0.14 18.40 0.04
C MET A 126 -0.27 16.92 -0.05
N TYR A 127 0.24 16.19 -1.06
CA TYR A 127 -0.04 14.76 -1.20
C TYR A 127 0.64 13.91 -0.11
N LEU A 128 1.80 14.32 0.41
CA LEU A 128 2.48 13.60 1.48
C LEU A 128 1.90 13.87 2.88
N LEU A 129 1.17 14.98 3.04
CA LEU A 129 0.61 15.39 4.34
C LEU A 129 -0.26 14.31 5.00
N PRO A 130 -1.19 13.63 4.29
CA PRO A 130 -2.06 12.63 4.91
C PRO A 130 -1.29 11.48 5.57
N MET A 131 -0.18 11.05 4.99
CA MET A 131 0.65 9.97 5.55
C MET A 131 1.35 10.38 6.85
N ALA A 132 1.65 11.67 7.02
CA ALA A 132 2.28 12.20 8.21
C ALA A 132 1.31 12.35 9.39
N ILE A 133 -0.01 12.31 9.14
CA ILE A 133 -1.03 12.46 10.19
C ILE A 133 -1.08 11.17 11.02
N PRO A 134 -0.98 11.26 12.39
CA PRO A 134 -1.13 10.10 13.26
C PRO A 134 -2.50 9.43 13.09
N ALA A 135 -2.56 8.09 13.22
CA ALA A 135 -3.80 7.33 13.06
C ALA A 135 -4.92 7.82 13.98
N ALA A 136 -4.60 8.19 15.22
CA ALA A 136 -5.60 8.75 16.16
C ALA A 136 -6.28 10.02 15.62
N SER A 137 -5.52 10.93 15.02
CA SER A 137 -6.05 12.16 14.44
C SER A 137 -6.92 11.87 13.20
N VAL A 138 -6.52 10.90 12.39
CA VAL A 138 -7.32 10.42 11.25
C VAL A 138 -8.66 9.86 11.73
N VAL A 139 -8.66 9.08 12.80
CA VAL A 139 -9.88 8.51 13.41
C VAL A 139 -10.84 9.59 13.88
N VAL A 140 -10.34 10.64 14.57
CA VAL A 140 -11.16 11.78 15.01
C VAL A 140 -11.74 12.50 13.79
N LEU A 141 -10.95 12.72 12.76
CA LEU A 141 -11.40 13.35 11.50
C LEU A 141 -12.51 12.53 10.83
N TRP A 142 -12.36 11.21 10.77
CA TRP A 142 -13.39 10.34 10.19
C TRP A 142 -14.68 10.34 11.00
N LYS A 143 -14.61 10.34 12.34
CA LYS A 143 -15.79 10.47 13.20
C LYS A 143 -16.51 11.80 12.96
N ILE A 144 -15.80 12.92 12.87
CA ILE A 144 -16.40 14.22 12.57
C ILE A 144 -17.04 14.26 11.18
N LEU A 145 -16.43 13.61 10.19
CA LEU A 145 -16.93 13.63 8.81
C LEU A 145 -18.10 12.67 8.58
N PHE A 146 -17.99 11.43 9.08
CA PHE A 146 -18.84 10.30 8.69
C PHE A 146 -19.80 9.82 9.80
N ASP A 147 -19.87 10.52 10.93
CA ASP A 147 -20.88 10.28 11.95
C ASP A 147 -22.30 10.58 11.41
N SER A 148 -23.34 10.02 12.07
CA SER A 148 -24.75 10.27 11.72
C SER A 148 -25.09 11.75 11.66
N HIS A 149 -24.50 12.57 12.53
CA HIS A 149 -24.66 14.03 12.58
C HIS A 149 -23.41 14.75 12.03
N GLY A 150 -22.57 14.02 11.27
CA GLY A 150 -21.31 14.53 10.75
C GLY A 150 -21.45 15.47 9.56
N PHE A 151 -20.29 16.02 9.16
CA PHE A 151 -20.23 17.01 8.08
C PHE A 151 -20.79 16.48 6.75
N VAL A 152 -20.59 15.19 6.42
CA VAL A 152 -21.08 14.61 5.16
C VAL A 152 -22.61 14.62 5.12
N ASN A 153 -23.29 14.17 6.19
CA ASN A 153 -24.74 14.22 6.27
C ASN A 153 -25.25 15.66 6.23
N SER A 154 -24.63 16.58 6.96
CA SER A 154 -24.99 18.01 6.94
C SER A 154 -24.84 18.62 5.56
N ALA A 155 -23.77 18.30 4.83
CA ALA A 155 -23.57 18.77 3.45
C ALA A 155 -24.61 18.18 2.48
N ILE A 156 -24.95 16.88 2.64
CA ILE A 156 -26.01 16.23 1.85
C ILE A 156 -27.36 16.92 2.09
N HIS A 157 -27.71 17.22 3.35
CA HIS A 157 -28.93 17.95 3.69
C HIS A 157 -28.97 19.36 3.08
N ALA A 158 -27.87 20.10 3.16
CA ALA A 158 -27.76 21.41 2.56
C ALA A 158 -27.94 21.38 1.03
N LEU A 159 -27.34 20.39 0.36
CA LEU A 159 -27.43 20.19 -1.09
C LEU A 159 -28.82 19.69 -1.53
N SER A 160 -29.49 18.89 -0.72
CA SER A 160 -30.84 18.38 -1.02
C SER A 160 -31.93 19.49 -1.07
N GLY A 161 -31.67 20.61 -0.40
CA GLY A 161 -32.52 21.81 -0.49
C GLY A 161 -32.37 22.61 -1.79
N MET A 162 -31.37 22.29 -2.64
CA MET A 162 -31.12 23.00 -3.90
C MET A 162 -31.87 22.36 -5.07
N ASN A 163 -32.50 23.19 -5.93
CA ASN A 163 -33.22 22.72 -7.10
C ASN A 163 -32.31 21.99 -8.11
N GLY A 164 -32.75 20.84 -8.63
CA GLY A 164 -32.06 20.03 -9.63
C GLY A 164 -31.29 18.85 -9.01
N ILE A 165 -30.03 19.01 -8.68
CA ILE A 165 -29.15 17.95 -8.09
C ILE A 165 -29.68 17.49 -6.73
N GLY A 166 -30.30 18.38 -5.95
CA GLY A 166 -30.90 18.08 -4.66
C GLY A 166 -32.01 17.03 -4.73
N LYS A 167 -32.84 17.03 -5.78
CA LYS A 167 -33.87 15.97 -5.98
C LYS A 167 -33.32 14.60 -6.21
N ILE A 168 -32.17 14.46 -6.91
CA ILE A 168 -31.51 13.18 -7.14
C ILE A 168 -30.84 12.70 -5.84
N LEU A 169 -30.21 13.63 -5.13
CA LEU A 169 -29.54 13.32 -3.85
C LEU A 169 -30.55 12.94 -2.75
N SER A 170 -31.72 13.60 -2.68
CA SER A 170 -32.76 13.28 -1.70
C SER A 170 -33.42 11.93 -1.93
N VAL A 171 -33.46 11.44 -3.17
CA VAL A 171 -33.96 10.08 -3.50
C VAL A 171 -32.95 9.01 -3.13
N LEU A 172 -31.65 9.31 -3.29
CA LEU A 172 -30.56 8.36 -3.00
C LEU A 172 -30.18 8.32 -1.52
N LEU A 173 -30.41 9.40 -0.76
CA LEU A 173 -29.87 9.61 0.60
C LEU A 173 -30.93 10.17 1.58
N VAL A 174 -32.11 9.54 1.58
CA VAL A 174 -33.29 9.97 2.38
C VAL A 174 -33.13 9.81 3.91
N ARG A 175 -32.06 9.19 4.40
CA ARG A 175 -31.83 8.97 5.84
C ARG A 175 -30.47 9.54 6.29
N GLU A 176 -30.42 10.01 7.54
CA GLU A 176 -29.18 10.18 8.29
C GLU A 176 -28.46 8.82 8.30
N VAL A 177 -27.40 8.70 7.51
CA VAL A 177 -26.65 7.46 7.37
C VAL A 177 -25.55 7.48 8.42
N ASP A 178 -25.54 6.49 9.29
CA ASP A 178 -24.37 6.18 10.09
C ASP A 178 -23.36 5.44 9.21
N TRP A 179 -22.53 6.22 8.54
CA TRP A 179 -21.58 5.72 7.53
C TRP A 179 -20.61 4.69 8.09
N MET A 180 -20.28 4.79 9.39
CA MET A 180 -19.27 3.93 10.02
C MET A 180 -19.84 2.60 10.48
N ASN A 181 -21.17 2.52 10.70
CA ASN A 181 -21.88 1.34 11.19
C ASN A 181 -22.81 0.73 10.11
N THR A 182 -22.58 1.02 8.85
CA THR A 182 -23.32 0.49 7.70
C THR A 182 -22.37 -0.17 6.69
N ASP A 183 -22.91 -0.75 5.63
CA ASP A 183 -22.12 -1.31 4.53
C ASP A 183 -21.20 -0.27 3.85
N ALA A 184 -21.50 1.01 4.01
CA ALA A 184 -20.67 2.11 3.54
C ALA A 184 -19.30 2.17 4.25
N ALA A 185 -19.17 1.60 5.45
CA ALA A 185 -17.91 1.56 6.21
C ALA A 185 -16.75 0.96 5.40
N PHE A 186 -17.02 -0.06 4.57
CA PHE A 186 -16.02 -0.62 3.67
C PHE A 186 -15.50 0.41 2.65
N GLY A 187 -16.41 1.18 2.05
CA GLY A 187 -16.03 2.24 1.11
C GLY A 187 -15.21 3.34 1.78
N ILE A 188 -15.56 3.73 3.00
CA ILE A 188 -14.80 4.71 3.80
C ILE A 188 -13.40 4.17 4.13
N LEU A 189 -13.28 2.89 4.47
CA LEU A 189 -11.99 2.25 4.74
C LEU A 189 -11.09 2.28 3.49
N VAL A 190 -11.62 1.93 2.32
CA VAL A 190 -10.90 1.99 1.03
C VAL A 190 -10.48 3.44 0.73
N PHE A 191 -11.40 4.40 0.85
CA PHE A 191 -11.12 5.82 0.64
C PHE A 191 -10.03 6.33 1.59
N SER A 192 -10.14 6.01 2.88
CA SER A 192 -9.16 6.40 3.91
C SER A 192 -7.77 5.89 3.58
N TYR A 193 -7.67 4.62 3.19
CA TYR A 193 -6.41 4.00 2.82
C TYR A 193 -5.80 4.66 1.57
N VAL A 194 -6.59 4.81 0.51
CA VAL A 194 -6.14 5.43 -0.73
C VAL A 194 -5.68 6.87 -0.47
N TRP A 195 -6.50 7.68 0.23
CA TRP A 195 -6.16 9.05 0.58
C TRP A 195 -4.85 9.15 1.36
N LYS A 196 -4.65 8.25 2.32
CA LYS A 196 -3.47 8.26 3.20
C LYS A 196 -2.17 7.91 2.47
N TYR A 197 -2.21 6.92 1.58
CA TYR A 197 -1.03 6.38 0.92
C TYR A 197 -0.80 6.93 -0.49
N LEU A 198 -1.75 7.68 -1.03
CA LEU A 198 -1.70 8.24 -2.39
C LEU A 198 -0.40 9.01 -2.66
N GLY A 199 -0.03 9.91 -1.75
CA GLY A 199 1.15 10.74 -1.91
C GLY A 199 2.46 9.96 -1.87
N TYR A 200 2.51 8.90 -1.05
CA TYR A 200 3.66 8.01 -0.97
C TYR A 200 3.91 7.32 -2.33
N ASP A 201 2.86 6.75 -2.90
CA ASP A 201 2.97 6.06 -4.19
C ASP A 201 3.26 7.04 -5.33
N ILE A 202 2.69 8.27 -5.31
CA ILE A 202 3.05 9.33 -6.27
C ILE A 202 4.56 9.59 -6.28
N VAL A 203 5.18 9.68 -5.10
CA VAL A 203 6.63 9.94 -5.00
C VAL A 203 7.45 8.79 -5.59
N LEU A 204 7.05 7.55 -5.34
CA LEU A 204 7.70 6.38 -5.92
C LEU A 204 7.57 6.35 -7.45
N TRP A 205 6.35 6.58 -7.96
CA TRP A 205 6.12 6.70 -9.41
C TRP A 205 6.94 7.82 -10.05
N MET A 206 7.01 8.98 -9.41
CA MET A 206 7.82 10.10 -9.90
C MET A 206 9.31 9.77 -9.95
N ALA A 207 9.83 9.03 -8.96
CA ALA A 207 11.20 8.57 -8.99
C ALA A 207 11.46 7.68 -10.22
N GLY A 208 10.55 6.75 -10.52
CA GLY A 208 10.61 5.93 -11.72
C GLY A 208 10.50 6.72 -13.01
N LEU A 209 9.54 7.62 -13.10
CA LEU A 209 9.35 8.49 -14.27
C LEU A 209 10.59 9.33 -14.57
N SER A 210 11.24 9.84 -13.52
CA SER A 210 12.45 10.66 -13.65
C SER A 210 13.69 9.84 -14.05
N ALA A 211 13.67 8.53 -13.86
CA ALA A 211 14.77 7.65 -14.26
C ALA A 211 14.75 7.30 -15.76
N ILE A 212 13.62 7.53 -16.45
CA ILE A 212 13.51 7.28 -17.90
C ILE A 212 14.26 8.38 -18.65
N PRO A 213 15.26 8.04 -19.50
CA PRO A 213 16.01 9.03 -20.26
C PRO A 213 15.12 9.85 -21.20
N GLN A 214 15.24 11.17 -21.17
CA GLN A 214 14.43 12.08 -21.98
C GLN A 214 14.59 11.83 -23.48
N GLY A 215 15.79 11.40 -23.94
CA GLY A 215 16.06 11.08 -25.32
C GLY A 215 15.15 10.00 -25.93
N ILE A 216 14.61 9.08 -25.08
CA ILE A 216 13.66 8.08 -25.54
C ILE A 216 12.31 8.75 -25.94
N TYR A 217 11.89 9.75 -25.18
CA TYR A 217 10.67 10.49 -25.47
C TYR A 217 10.85 11.39 -26.71
N GLU A 218 12.02 12.01 -26.86
CA GLU A 218 12.36 12.85 -28.03
C GLU A 218 12.40 12.00 -29.30
N ALA A 219 13.01 10.81 -29.26
CA ALA A 219 13.00 9.86 -30.39
C ALA A 219 11.58 9.45 -30.78
N ALA A 220 10.74 9.12 -29.80
CA ALA A 220 9.35 8.75 -30.04
C ALA A 220 8.53 9.92 -30.67
N GLU A 221 8.80 11.14 -30.27
CA GLU A 221 8.17 12.34 -30.85
C GLU A 221 8.60 12.53 -32.31
N MET A 222 9.88 12.30 -32.62
CA MET A 222 10.40 12.34 -34.00
C MET A 222 9.79 11.26 -34.90
N ASP A 223 9.50 10.08 -34.32
CA ASP A 223 8.80 8.97 -35.02
C ASP A 223 7.28 9.18 -35.13
N GLY A 224 6.76 10.33 -34.66
CA GLY A 224 5.34 10.67 -34.72
C GLY A 224 4.46 9.88 -33.73
N ALA A 225 5.03 9.33 -32.66
CA ALA A 225 4.26 8.65 -31.63
C ALA A 225 3.41 9.65 -30.83
N GLY A 226 2.08 9.44 -30.87
CA GLY A 226 1.15 10.24 -30.04
C GLY A 226 1.29 9.89 -28.54
N LYS A 227 0.79 10.77 -27.66
CA LYS A 227 0.88 10.66 -26.18
C LYS A 227 0.44 9.29 -25.63
N TRP A 228 -0.62 8.72 -26.18
CA TRP A 228 -1.12 7.40 -25.78
C TRP A 228 -0.15 6.28 -26.14
N LYS A 229 0.40 6.29 -27.36
CA LYS A 229 1.40 5.30 -27.78
C LYS A 229 2.66 5.41 -26.92
N THR A 230 3.15 6.62 -26.68
CA THR A 230 4.30 6.86 -25.78
C THR A 230 4.02 6.35 -24.37
N CYS A 231 2.82 6.58 -23.83
CA CYS A 231 2.46 6.07 -22.50
C CYS A 231 2.51 4.54 -22.43
N PHE A 232 1.81 3.84 -23.36
CA PHE A 232 1.66 2.39 -23.28
C PHE A 232 2.91 1.62 -23.74
N TYR A 233 3.65 2.12 -24.72
CA TYR A 233 4.79 1.40 -25.30
C TYR A 233 6.15 1.84 -24.77
N ILE A 234 6.23 2.99 -24.11
CA ILE A 234 7.49 3.50 -23.56
C ILE A 234 7.38 3.68 -22.05
N THR A 235 6.45 4.53 -21.58
CA THR A 235 6.41 4.90 -20.15
C THR A 235 6.06 3.70 -19.27
N LEU A 236 4.95 3.01 -19.52
CA LEU A 236 4.52 1.87 -18.69
C LEU A 236 5.52 0.71 -18.66
N PRO A 237 6.09 0.27 -19.81
CA PRO A 237 7.12 -0.77 -19.77
C PRO A 237 8.36 -0.37 -18.96
N ASN A 238 8.85 0.86 -19.11
CA ASN A 238 10.00 1.34 -18.33
C ASN A 238 9.70 1.54 -16.83
N LEU A 239 8.44 1.67 -16.44
CA LEU A 239 8.03 1.77 -15.05
C LEU A 239 7.85 0.42 -14.35
N ARG A 240 7.94 -0.70 -15.04
CA ARG A 240 7.76 -2.04 -14.48
C ARG A 240 8.56 -2.27 -13.19
N PRO A 241 9.88 -2.00 -13.10
CA PRO A 241 10.64 -2.24 -11.86
C PRO A 241 10.12 -1.44 -10.68
N VAL A 242 9.67 -0.20 -10.94
CA VAL A 242 9.06 0.66 -9.92
C VAL A 242 7.67 0.18 -9.56
N ALA A 243 6.87 -0.26 -10.54
CA ALA A 243 5.55 -0.84 -10.31
C ALA A 243 5.61 -2.04 -9.36
N PHE A 244 6.59 -2.93 -9.53
CA PHE A 244 6.85 -4.04 -8.62
C PHE A 244 7.03 -3.56 -7.17
N THR A 245 7.91 -2.58 -6.98
CA THR A 245 8.17 -2.00 -5.65
C THR A 245 6.93 -1.35 -5.06
N VAL A 246 6.19 -0.56 -5.85
CA VAL A 246 4.97 0.12 -5.40
C VAL A 246 3.90 -0.90 -4.99
N VAL A 247 3.67 -1.95 -5.79
CA VAL A 247 2.71 -3.02 -5.48
C VAL A 247 3.05 -3.70 -4.16
N ILE A 248 4.30 -4.14 -3.97
CA ILE A 248 4.72 -4.81 -2.73
C ILE A 248 4.53 -3.90 -1.52
N LEU A 249 5.01 -2.66 -1.59
CA LEU A 249 4.90 -1.72 -0.48
C LEU A 249 3.44 -1.37 -0.18
N SER A 250 2.59 -1.20 -1.20
CA SER A 250 1.16 -0.95 -1.02
C SER A 250 0.45 -2.14 -0.37
N VAL A 251 0.77 -3.38 -0.79
CA VAL A 251 0.23 -4.58 -0.14
C VAL A 251 0.67 -4.66 1.33
N LEU A 252 1.94 -4.47 1.63
CA LEU A 252 2.44 -4.48 3.02
C LEU A 252 1.81 -3.37 3.86
N ASN A 253 1.62 -2.18 3.29
CA ASN A 253 0.96 -1.06 3.97
C ASN A 253 -0.54 -1.31 4.19
N SER A 254 -1.21 -2.09 3.35
CA SER A 254 -2.66 -2.38 3.49
C SER A 254 -2.99 -3.04 4.83
N PHE A 255 -2.07 -3.84 5.37
CA PHE A 255 -2.23 -4.43 6.69
C PHE A 255 -2.23 -3.42 7.84
N LYS A 256 -1.71 -2.20 7.63
CA LYS A 256 -1.72 -1.13 8.63
C LYS A 256 -3.09 -0.45 8.76
N ALA A 257 -4.01 -0.64 7.80
CA ALA A 257 -5.37 -0.08 7.82
C ALA A 257 -6.21 -0.58 9.01
N PHE A 258 -5.89 -1.76 9.54
CA PHE A 258 -6.46 -2.27 10.79
C PHE A 258 -6.43 -1.25 11.93
N ARG A 259 -5.34 -0.48 12.06
CA ARG A 259 -5.15 0.45 13.18
C ARG A 259 -6.27 1.49 13.24
N GLU A 260 -6.64 2.06 12.10
CA GLU A 260 -7.70 3.04 12.00
C GLU A 260 -9.06 2.41 12.32
N VAL A 261 -9.36 1.23 11.77
CA VAL A 261 -10.60 0.51 12.04
C VAL A 261 -10.72 0.15 13.52
N TYR A 262 -9.65 -0.38 14.12
CA TYR A 262 -9.63 -0.76 15.53
C TYR A 262 -9.86 0.44 16.46
N MET A 263 -9.28 1.58 16.16
CA MET A 263 -9.46 2.81 16.96
C MET A 263 -10.85 3.43 16.81
N VAL A 264 -11.56 3.17 15.70
CA VAL A 264 -12.93 3.65 15.49
C VAL A 264 -13.94 2.72 16.14
N ALA A 265 -13.84 1.42 15.86
CA ALA A 265 -14.87 0.43 16.11
C ALA A 265 -14.46 -0.71 17.09
N GLY A 266 -13.22 -0.67 17.62
CA GLY A 266 -12.73 -1.62 18.61
C GLY A 266 -12.39 -3.00 18.05
N SER A 267 -12.42 -4.00 18.94
CA SER A 267 -12.02 -5.38 18.63
C SER A 267 -13.00 -6.13 17.72
N TYR A 268 -14.26 -5.72 17.70
CA TYR A 268 -15.36 -6.33 16.95
C TYR A 268 -16.11 -5.28 16.14
N PRO A 269 -15.51 -4.76 15.05
CA PRO A 269 -16.18 -3.83 14.15
C PRO A 269 -17.30 -4.55 13.37
N GLN A 270 -18.01 -3.81 12.53
CA GLN A 270 -18.97 -4.36 11.60
C GLN A 270 -18.33 -5.43 10.70
N GLU A 271 -19.09 -6.47 10.35
CA GLU A 271 -18.59 -7.65 9.64
C GLU A 271 -17.80 -7.33 8.39
N ASN A 272 -18.24 -6.34 7.58
CA ASN A 272 -17.61 -5.98 6.30
C ASN A 272 -16.24 -5.28 6.41
N ILE A 273 -15.86 -4.81 7.61
CA ILE A 273 -14.55 -4.20 7.90
C ILE A 273 -13.76 -4.98 8.96
N TYR A 274 -14.21 -6.19 9.29
CA TYR A 274 -13.49 -7.11 10.17
C TYR A 274 -12.34 -7.76 9.41
N LEU A 275 -11.10 -7.33 9.68
CA LEU A 275 -9.88 -7.72 8.96
C LEU A 275 -9.08 -8.79 9.73
N LEU A 276 -8.14 -9.47 9.07
CA LEU A 276 -7.28 -10.50 9.69
C LEU A 276 -6.58 -10.04 10.97
N GLN A 277 -6.14 -8.78 11.03
CA GLN A 277 -5.48 -8.26 12.23
C GLN A 277 -6.43 -8.13 13.43
N HIS A 278 -7.76 -8.01 13.23
CA HIS A 278 -8.72 -8.08 14.33
C HIS A 278 -8.71 -9.49 14.96
N VAL A 279 -8.70 -10.53 14.13
CA VAL A 279 -8.60 -11.91 14.61
C VAL A 279 -7.30 -12.12 15.38
N PHE A 280 -6.18 -11.66 14.86
CA PHE A 280 -4.89 -11.76 15.54
C PHE A 280 -4.87 -11.00 16.87
N SER A 281 -5.42 -9.78 16.90
CA SER A 281 -5.56 -8.99 18.13
C SER A 281 -6.43 -9.69 19.16
N ASN A 282 -7.57 -10.28 18.74
CA ASN A 282 -8.49 -10.98 19.61
C ASN A 282 -7.86 -12.28 20.16
N TRP A 283 -7.17 -13.06 19.32
CA TRP A 283 -6.44 -14.25 19.76
C TRP A 283 -5.27 -13.91 20.70
N PHE A 284 -4.61 -12.77 20.47
CA PHE A 284 -3.58 -12.30 21.42
C PHE A 284 -4.18 -11.96 22.77
N GLN A 285 -5.31 -11.25 22.82
CA GLN A 285 -6.01 -10.90 24.08
C GLN A 285 -6.54 -12.13 24.82
N THR A 286 -6.94 -13.18 24.10
CA THR A 286 -7.41 -14.46 24.69
C THR A 286 -6.29 -15.47 24.89
N LEU A 287 -5.02 -15.07 24.69
CA LEU A 287 -3.83 -15.92 24.85
C LEU A 287 -3.85 -17.19 23.95
N SER A 288 -4.60 -17.18 22.88
CA SER A 288 -4.60 -18.25 21.85
C SER A 288 -3.42 -18.12 20.90
N VAL A 289 -2.20 -18.17 21.47
CA VAL A 289 -0.94 -17.89 20.75
C VAL A 289 -0.63 -18.95 19.70
N ASP A 290 -1.04 -20.19 19.91
CA ASP A 290 -0.94 -21.32 18.98
C ASP A 290 -1.70 -21.05 17.66
N LYS A 291 -2.99 -20.64 17.75
CA LYS A 291 -3.79 -20.27 16.57
C LYS A 291 -3.24 -19.05 15.88
N MET A 292 -2.84 -18.02 16.66
CA MET A 292 -2.23 -16.83 16.10
C MET A 292 -0.92 -17.16 15.37
N ALA A 293 -0.08 -18.04 15.93
CA ALA A 293 1.15 -18.49 15.30
C ALA A 293 0.88 -19.24 13.98
N ALA A 294 -0.06 -20.19 13.99
CA ALA A 294 -0.45 -20.93 12.78
C ALA A 294 -0.97 -20.00 11.68
N ALA A 295 -1.87 -19.06 12.01
CA ALA A 295 -2.40 -18.08 11.07
C ALA A 295 -1.32 -17.14 10.53
N SER A 296 -0.36 -16.72 11.38
CA SER A 296 0.77 -15.87 10.96
C SER A 296 1.68 -16.58 9.96
N VAL A 297 1.96 -17.86 10.17
CA VAL A 297 2.75 -18.68 9.22
C VAL A 297 2.00 -18.84 7.89
N MET A 298 0.67 -19.10 7.93
CA MET A 298 -0.15 -19.16 6.71
C MET A 298 -0.12 -17.84 5.94
N LEU A 299 -0.29 -16.72 6.63
CA LEU A 299 -0.26 -15.41 6.00
C LEU A 299 1.13 -15.10 5.41
N ALA A 300 2.20 -15.40 6.14
CA ALA A 300 3.57 -15.23 5.63
C ALA A 300 3.82 -16.07 4.37
N PHE A 301 3.32 -17.31 4.34
CA PHE A 301 3.39 -18.17 3.18
C PHE A 301 2.62 -17.60 1.97
N VAL A 302 1.40 -17.12 2.18
CA VAL A 302 0.59 -16.49 1.11
C VAL A 302 1.29 -15.25 0.55
N ILE A 303 1.83 -14.39 1.41
CA ILE A 303 2.56 -13.19 0.98
C ILE A 303 3.85 -13.59 0.22
N ALA A 304 4.60 -14.57 0.71
CA ALA A 304 5.80 -15.05 0.03
C ALA A 304 5.49 -15.61 -1.36
N VAL A 305 4.44 -16.44 -1.49
CA VAL A 305 3.99 -16.97 -2.78
C VAL A 305 3.56 -15.83 -3.71
N PHE A 306 2.82 -14.85 -3.20
CA PHE A 306 2.41 -13.68 -3.98
C PHE A 306 3.61 -12.90 -4.52
N VAL A 307 4.61 -12.63 -3.68
CA VAL A 307 5.85 -11.92 -4.09
C VAL A 307 6.62 -12.71 -5.14
N LEU A 308 6.80 -14.03 -4.93
CA LEU A 308 7.49 -14.90 -5.89
C LEU A 308 6.76 -15.01 -7.24
N LEU A 309 5.44 -15.04 -7.23
CA LEU A 309 4.64 -15.04 -8.46
C LEU A 309 4.75 -13.72 -9.21
N LEU A 310 4.75 -12.60 -8.49
CA LEU A 310 4.99 -11.29 -9.06
C LEU A 310 6.38 -11.21 -9.70
N GLU A 311 7.43 -11.59 -8.97
CA GLU A 311 8.81 -11.59 -9.47
C GLU A 311 8.93 -12.44 -10.75
N ARG A 312 8.44 -13.67 -10.72
CA ARG A 312 8.48 -14.57 -11.87
C ARG A 312 7.68 -14.07 -13.09
N SER A 313 6.60 -13.34 -12.84
CA SER A 313 5.81 -12.72 -13.92
C SER A 313 6.59 -11.60 -14.59
N TRP A 314 7.44 -10.91 -13.83
CA TRP A 314 8.25 -9.80 -14.33
C TRP A 314 9.50 -10.25 -15.09
N GLU A 315 10.21 -11.26 -14.58
CA GLU A 315 11.42 -11.80 -15.23
C GLU A 315 11.17 -12.47 -16.59
N ARG A 316 9.94 -12.94 -16.85
CA ARG A 316 9.61 -13.62 -18.14
C ARG A 316 9.45 -12.67 -19.32
N GLU A 317 9.45 -11.37 -19.10
CA GLU A 317 9.24 -10.36 -20.12
C GLU A 317 10.51 -9.54 -20.44
N GLU A 318 11.65 -9.85 -19.78
CA GLU A 318 12.98 -9.38 -20.16
C GLU A 318 13.65 -10.39 -21.12
#